data_9fc2e497a931ec9ab7d5b460b029b026
#
_entry.id   9fc2e497a931ec9ab7d5b460b029b026
#
_cell.length_a   1.000
_cell.length_b   1.000
_cell.length_c   1.000
_cell.angle_alpha   90.00
_cell.angle_beta   90.00
_cell.angle_gamma   90.00
#
_symmetry.space_group_name_H-M   'P 1'
#
loop_
_entity.id
_entity.type
_entity.pdbx_description
1 polymer ?
#
loop_
_entity_poly.entity_id
_entity_poly.type
_entity_poly.pdbx_seq_one_letter_code
_entity_poly.pdbx_strand_id
1 'polypeptide(L)'
;MDRFNTVRSTFCAVPIRVITPKEGAMTSNSTSPVSAQPAAPKVNKLTSDDIKASLRAGVSDFQAYPVMSAFFGLFYAAFGIFFVWSLIWLGKIWMVIPAAVGFPLIAPFAAAGLYEMSRRRQKEQSFGWSDILTVMAHQRKREMGWMAFVTLFIFWIWFYQFRTLLVVILQNSAFSDLDGFLTTVFFTPEGWLFLAIGTCVGALLSAILFSLTVVSMPMLLDRDIDFVSAMLTSLRVVSENKTVMLVWAAIISITMILSMVPAFLGLVVTLPVLGHTTWHLYQRAVTPLED
;
A
#
# COMPACT_ATOMS: atom_id res chain seq x y z
N MET A 1 56.43 -21.73 -59.78
CA MET A 1 56.85 -20.33 -59.66
C MET A 1 56.41 -19.85 -58.26
N ASP A 2 57.25 -20.13 -57.30
CA ASP A 2 58.17 -19.29 -56.54
C ASP A 2 57.47 -18.09 -55.92
N ARG A 3 57.37 -18.05 -54.61
CA ARG A 3 58.39 -17.62 -53.66
C ARG A 3 58.02 -17.95 -52.20
N PHE A 4 58.89 -18.68 -51.55
CA PHE A 4 59.08 -18.70 -50.11
C PHE A 4 59.57 -17.34 -49.64
N ASN A 5 59.07 -16.88 -48.49
CA ASN A 5 59.87 -15.99 -47.64
C ASN A 5 59.54 -16.13 -46.15
N THR A 6 60.52 -16.61 -45.52
CA THR A 6 61.00 -16.71 -44.14
C THR A 6 60.54 -15.60 -43.22
N VAL A 7 59.86 -15.94 -42.13
CA VAL A 7 59.72 -15.05 -40.97
C VAL A 7 60.59 -15.55 -39.81
N ARG A 8 61.60 -14.79 -39.49
CA ARG A 8 62.52 -14.95 -38.35
C ARG A 8 61.76 -14.76 -37.03
N SER A 9 61.92 -15.73 -36.17
CA SER A 9 61.57 -15.67 -34.75
C SER A 9 62.57 -14.79 -33.99
N THR A 10 62.11 -13.69 -33.42
CA THR A 10 62.89 -12.90 -32.46
C THR A 10 62.36 -13.20 -31.08
N PHE A 11 63.04 -14.07 -30.33
CA PHE A 11 62.81 -14.27 -28.90
C PHE A 11 63.34 -13.05 -28.14
N CYS A 12 62.43 -12.29 -27.55
CA CYS A 12 62.77 -11.24 -26.58
C CYS A 12 62.75 -11.85 -25.17
N ALA A 13 63.94 -12.04 -24.61
CA ALA A 13 64.09 -12.50 -23.22
C ALA A 13 63.64 -11.44 -22.25
N VAL A 14 62.61 -11.74 -21.45
CA VAL A 14 62.14 -10.91 -20.33
C VAL A 14 62.96 -11.29 -19.10
N PRO A 15 63.67 -10.38 -18.39
CA PRO A 15 64.39 -10.72 -17.16
C PRO A 15 63.43 -11.00 -16.01
N ILE A 16 63.54 -12.15 -15.41
CA ILE A 16 62.85 -12.53 -14.18
C ILE A 16 63.42 -11.72 -13.02
N ARG A 17 62.59 -10.77 -12.53
CA ARG A 17 62.89 -10.03 -11.29
C ARG A 17 62.51 -10.90 -10.09
N VAL A 18 63.48 -11.41 -9.38
CA VAL A 18 63.32 -12.08 -8.08
C VAL A 18 62.83 -11.07 -7.05
N ILE A 19 61.59 -11.15 -6.63
CA ILE A 19 61.03 -10.35 -5.54
C ILE A 19 61.35 -11.07 -4.22
N THR A 20 62.24 -10.47 -3.45
CA THR A 20 62.51 -10.87 -2.06
C THR A 20 61.32 -10.47 -1.18
N PRO A 21 60.82 -11.32 -0.27
CA PRO A 21 59.77 -10.93 0.69
C PRO A 21 60.34 -9.93 1.68
N LYS A 22 59.74 -8.73 1.74
CA LYS A 22 60.05 -7.76 2.79
C LYS A 22 59.13 -8.10 3.98
N GLU A 23 59.73 -8.62 5.03
CA GLU A 23 59.06 -8.82 6.33
C GLU A 23 58.63 -7.46 6.90
N GLY A 24 57.42 -7.44 7.44
CA GLY A 24 56.98 -6.46 8.42
C GLY A 24 56.22 -5.25 7.90
N ALA A 25 54.93 -5.47 7.61
CA ALA A 25 53.87 -4.47 7.90
C ALA A 25 52.59 -5.23 8.25
N MET A 26 52.25 -5.26 9.52
CA MET A 26 50.89 -5.55 9.96
C MET A 26 49.93 -4.58 9.26
N THR A 27 49.30 -5.08 8.22
CA THR A 27 48.17 -4.35 7.62
C THR A 27 47.03 -4.40 8.62
N SER A 28 46.78 -3.28 9.28
CA SER A 28 45.57 -3.02 10.00
C SER A 28 44.39 -3.43 9.12
N ASN A 29 43.62 -4.42 9.59
CA ASN A 29 42.32 -4.74 9.04
C ASN A 29 41.48 -3.46 9.05
N SER A 30 41.42 -2.76 7.94
CA SER A 30 40.39 -1.76 7.70
C SER A 30 39.09 -2.56 7.55
N THR A 31 38.44 -2.83 8.67
CA THR A 31 37.02 -3.15 8.68
C THR A 31 36.34 -2.01 7.96
N SER A 32 35.94 -2.27 6.72
CA SER A 32 35.04 -1.36 5.99
C SER A 32 33.90 -1.03 6.95
N PRO A 33 33.54 0.25 7.13
CA PRO A 33 32.45 0.57 8.01
C PRO A 33 31.24 -0.20 7.49
N VAL A 34 30.72 -1.11 8.32
CA VAL A 34 29.39 -1.70 8.10
C VAL A 34 28.47 -0.53 7.83
N SER A 35 27.94 -0.48 6.63
CA SER A 35 27.02 0.56 6.20
C SER A 35 25.99 0.72 7.31
N ALA A 36 26.04 1.84 8.02
CA ALA A 36 25.15 2.11 9.13
C ALA A 36 23.73 1.98 8.58
N GLN A 37 22.98 0.98 9.05
CA GLN A 37 21.55 0.89 8.72
C GLN A 37 20.94 2.25 9.03
N PRO A 38 20.15 2.84 8.11
CA PRO A 38 19.50 4.12 8.37
C PRO A 38 18.76 4.03 9.71
N ALA A 39 19.01 5.00 10.59
CA ALA A 39 18.38 5.03 11.91
C ALA A 39 16.85 4.92 11.73
N ALA A 40 16.22 4.03 12.51
CA ALA A 40 14.77 3.85 12.41
C ALA A 40 14.06 5.20 12.59
N PRO A 41 13.08 5.54 11.73
CA PRO A 41 12.39 6.81 11.78
C PRO A 41 11.80 7.07 13.18
N LYS A 42 11.99 8.27 13.71
CA LYS A 42 11.45 8.67 15.00
C LYS A 42 9.94 8.89 14.90
N VAL A 43 9.20 8.26 15.81
CA VAL A 43 7.75 8.38 15.89
C VAL A 43 7.38 9.56 16.81
N ASN A 44 6.43 10.37 16.36
CA ASN A 44 5.91 11.50 17.11
C ASN A 44 4.59 11.13 17.80
N LYS A 45 4.28 11.81 18.92
CA LYS A 45 2.97 11.73 19.55
C LYS A 45 1.97 12.55 18.76
N LEU A 46 0.86 11.91 18.39
CA LEU A 46 -0.25 12.53 17.67
C LEU A 46 -1.35 12.97 18.64
N THR A 47 -2.05 14.02 18.27
CA THR A 47 -3.21 14.56 18.96
C THR A 47 -4.46 14.54 18.07
N SER A 48 -5.64 14.76 18.65
CA SER A 48 -6.88 14.90 17.86
C SER A 48 -6.83 16.13 16.93
N ASP A 49 -6.06 17.15 17.29
CA ASP A 49 -5.92 18.34 16.46
C ASP A 49 -5.05 18.08 15.21
N ASP A 50 -4.13 17.10 15.30
CA ASP A 50 -3.36 16.65 14.12
C ASP A 50 -4.28 15.98 13.08
N ILE A 51 -5.28 15.20 13.51
CA ILE A 51 -6.30 14.64 12.59
C ILE A 51 -7.06 15.78 11.91
N LYS A 52 -7.55 16.77 12.68
CA LYS A 52 -8.31 17.90 12.13
C LYS A 52 -7.47 18.72 11.15
N ALA A 53 -6.22 19.00 11.50
CA ALA A 53 -5.30 19.74 10.65
C ALA A 53 -4.97 18.96 9.36
N SER A 54 -4.73 17.65 9.45
CA SER A 54 -4.50 16.78 8.30
C SER A 54 -5.73 16.68 7.40
N LEU A 55 -6.94 16.61 7.99
CA LEU A 55 -8.19 16.60 7.23
C LEU A 55 -8.42 17.91 6.47
N ARG A 56 -8.17 19.06 7.09
CA ARG A 56 -8.25 20.37 6.42
C ARG A 56 -7.26 20.45 5.25
N ALA A 57 -6.03 19.96 5.46
CA ALA A 57 -5.02 19.93 4.41
C ALA A 57 -5.43 18.99 3.28
N GLY A 58 -5.95 17.80 3.59
CA GLY A 58 -6.44 16.85 2.58
C GLY A 58 -7.61 17.38 1.75
N VAL A 59 -8.57 18.08 2.38
CA VAL A 59 -9.66 18.77 1.67
C VAL A 59 -9.10 19.88 0.79
N SER A 60 -8.13 20.67 1.26
CA SER A 60 -7.47 21.71 0.49
C SER A 60 -6.72 21.12 -0.73
N ASP A 61 -6.09 19.95 -0.60
CA ASP A 61 -5.42 19.27 -1.72
C ASP A 61 -6.44 18.82 -2.78
N PHE A 62 -7.55 18.23 -2.34
CA PHE A 62 -8.64 17.86 -3.24
C PHE A 62 -9.20 19.08 -3.99
N GLN A 63 -9.43 20.20 -3.29
CA GLN A 63 -9.95 21.43 -3.91
C GLN A 63 -8.96 22.06 -4.89
N ALA A 64 -7.66 21.93 -4.68
CA ALA A 64 -6.64 22.45 -5.57
C ALA A 64 -6.55 21.64 -6.89
N TYR A 65 -6.79 20.33 -6.84
CA TYR A 65 -6.70 19.43 -8.00
C TYR A 65 -7.90 18.49 -8.09
N PRO A 66 -9.14 19.04 -8.22
CA PRO A 66 -10.36 18.24 -8.06
C PRO A 66 -10.51 17.18 -9.15
N VAL A 67 -10.16 17.48 -10.40
CA VAL A 67 -10.29 16.55 -11.52
C VAL A 67 -9.33 15.36 -11.38
N MET A 68 -8.06 15.62 -11.05
CA MET A 68 -7.08 14.56 -10.85
C MET A 68 -7.43 13.67 -9.65
N SER A 69 -7.81 14.31 -8.55
CA SER A 69 -8.18 13.57 -7.32
C SER A 69 -9.44 12.75 -7.54
N ALA A 70 -10.49 13.36 -8.13
CA ALA A 70 -11.76 12.68 -8.42
C ALA A 70 -11.60 11.50 -9.40
N PHE A 71 -10.63 11.55 -10.30
CA PHE A 71 -10.34 10.44 -11.22
C PHE A 71 -10.07 9.13 -10.47
N PHE A 72 -9.27 9.17 -9.40
CA PHE A 72 -9.00 7.99 -8.57
C PHE A 72 -10.28 7.49 -7.87
N GLY A 73 -11.06 8.40 -7.29
CA GLY A 73 -12.33 8.06 -6.67
C GLY A 73 -13.37 7.51 -7.65
N LEU A 74 -13.44 8.09 -8.86
CA LEU A 74 -14.32 7.65 -9.93
C LEU A 74 -14.00 6.23 -10.41
N PHE A 75 -12.73 5.91 -10.51
CA PHE A 75 -12.29 4.54 -10.86
C PHE A 75 -12.85 3.52 -9.86
N TYR A 76 -12.76 3.79 -8.56
CA TYR A 76 -13.31 2.90 -7.53
C TYR A 76 -14.83 2.89 -7.49
N ALA A 77 -15.48 4.03 -7.70
CA ALA A 77 -16.93 4.11 -7.79
C ALA A 77 -17.45 3.31 -8.99
N ALA A 78 -16.87 3.50 -10.17
CA ALA A 78 -17.23 2.75 -11.38
C ALA A 78 -17.04 1.24 -11.21
N PHE A 79 -15.93 0.83 -10.56
CA PHE A 79 -15.69 -0.58 -10.27
C PHE A 79 -16.73 -1.14 -9.30
N GLY A 80 -17.09 -0.41 -8.23
CA GLY A 80 -18.12 -0.82 -7.28
C GLY A 80 -19.49 -0.96 -7.94
N ILE A 81 -19.88 0.00 -8.76
CA ILE A 81 -21.14 -0.03 -9.53
C ILE A 81 -21.15 -1.23 -10.49
N PHE A 82 -20.08 -1.41 -11.27
CA PHE A 82 -19.95 -2.54 -12.19
C PHE A 82 -20.04 -3.89 -11.46
N PHE A 83 -19.42 -3.98 -10.30
CA PHE A 83 -19.42 -5.19 -9.49
C PHE A 83 -20.85 -5.54 -9.01
N VAL A 84 -21.57 -4.57 -8.41
CA VAL A 84 -22.95 -4.78 -7.98
C VAL A 84 -23.86 -5.07 -9.16
N TRP A 85 -23.71 -4.36 -10.25
CA TRP A 85 -24.46 -4.61 -11.47
C TRP A 85 -24.22 -6.03 -12.01
N SER A 86 -22.98 -6.51 -12.03
CA SER A 86 -22.66 -7.87 -12.51
C SER A 86 -23.26 -8.95 -11.63
N LEU A 87 -23.34 -8.74 -10.32
CA LEU A 87 -24.01 -9.68 -9.40
C LEU A 87 -25.52 -9.76 -9.63
N ILE A 88 -26.17 -8.61 -9.80
CA ILE A 88 -27.63 -8.53 -9.92
C ILE A 88 -28.11 -9.00 -11.30
N TRP A 89 -27.48 -8.52 -12.38
CA TRP A 89 -27.98 -8.71 -13.74
C TRP A 89 -27.45 -9.94 -14.46
N LEU A 90 -26.21 -10.32 -14.22
CA LEU A 90 -25.58 -11.42 -14.92
C LEU A 90 -25.64 -12.73 -14.13
N GLY A 91 -26.01 -12.69 -12.85
CA GLY A 91 -25.95 -13.85 -11.95
C GLY A 91 -24.57 -14.51 -11.92
N LYS A 92 -23.52 -13.77 -12.30
CA LYS A 92 -22.17 -14.26 -12.48
C LYS A 92 -21.36 -14.15 -11.19
N ILE A 93 -21.75 -14.92 -10.18
CA ILE A 93 -21.06 -14.95 -8.87
C ILE A 93 -19.55 -15.19 -9.02
N TRP A 94 -19.11 -15.90 -10.08
CA TRP A 94 -17.69 -16.10 -10.35
C TRP A 94 -16.90 -14.81 -10.62
N MET A 95 -17.55 -13.72 -11.06
CA MET A 95 -16.91 -12.42 -11.23
C MET A 95 -16.47 -11.77 -9.90
N VAL A 96 -17.00 -12.26 -8.77
CA VAL A 96 -16.52 -11.89 -7.43
C VAL A 96 -15.03 -12.20 -7.28
N ILE A 97 -14.55 -13.32 -7.87
CA ILE A 97 -13.17 -13.76 -7.72
C ILE A 97 -12.17 -12.79 -8.38
N PRO A 98 -12.30 -12.44 -9.69
CA PRO A 98 -11.42 -11.45 -10.31
C PRO A 98 -11.49 -10.07 -9.64
N ALA A 99 -12.68 -9.65 -9.23
CA ALA A 99 -12.87 -8.38 -8.53
C ALA A 99 -12.20 -8.39 -7.16
N ALA A 100 -12.39 -9.46 -6.42
CA ALA A 100 -11.80 -9.65 -5.10
C ALA A 100 -10.25 -9.67 -5.14
N VAL A 101 -9.65 -10.16 -6.20
CA VAL A 101 -8.19 -10.17 -6.40
C VAL A 101 -7.69 -8.83 -6.95
N GLY A 102 -8.40 -8.28 -7.93
CA GLY A 102 -7.95 -7.05 -8.62
C GLY A 102 -8.01 -5.80 -7.78
N PHE A 103 -9.06 -5.65 -6.96
CA PHE A 103 -9.29 -4.44 -6.18
C PHE A 103 -8.19 -4.15 -5.13
N PRO A 104 -7.83 -5.09 -4.24
CA PRO A 104 -6.74 -4.88 -3.29
C PRO A 104 -5.38 -4.70 -3.94
N LEU A 105 -5.15 -5.29 -5.10
CA LEU A 105 -3.89 -5.18 -5.82
C LEU A 105 -3.65 -3.78 -6.38
N ILE A 106 -4.71 -3.09 -6.81
CA ILE A 106 -4.63 -1.75 -7.41
C ILE A 106 -4.63 -0.66 -6.33
N ALA A 107 -5.24 -0.90 -5.17
CA ALA A 107 -5.40 0.09 -4.11
C ALA A 107 -4.10 0.81 -3.69
N PRO A 108 -2.97 0.12 -3.43
CA PRO A 108 -1.73 0.77 -3.07
C PRO A 108 -1.21 1.74 -4.13
N PHE A 109 -1.37 1.41 -5.40
CA PHE A 109 -0.88 2.24 -6.51
C PHE A 109 -1.74 3.49 -6.71
N ALA A 110 -3.05 3.36 -6.55
CA ALA A 110 -3.96 4.52 -6.58
C ALA A 110 -3.68 5.47 -5.40
N ALA A 111 -3.46 4.92 -4.21
CA ALA A 111 -3.07 5.71 -3.04
C ALA A 111 -1.74 6.44 -3.28
N ALA A 112 -0.75 5.78 -3.91
CA ALA A 112 0.53 6.41 -4.26
C ALA A 112 0.36 7.64 -5.16
N GLY A 113 -0.59 7.61 -6.10
CA GLY A 113 -0.91 8.77 -6.94
C GLY A 113 -1.40 9.97 -6.12
N LEU A 114 -2.32 9.73 -5.18
CA LEU A 114 -2.84 10.77 -4.28
C LEU A 114 -1.75 11.32 -3.34
N TYR A 115 -0.91 10.45 -2.79
CA TYR A 115 0.21 10.87 -1.94
C TYR A 115 1.23 11.72 -2.70
N GLU A 116 1.56 11.34 -3.93
CA GLU A 116 2.49 12.11 -4.77
C GLU A 116 1.94 13.49 -5.12
N MET A 117 0.64 13.61 -5.35
CA MET A 117 -0.01 14.90 -5.56
C MET A 117 0.14 15.81 -4.34
N SER A 118 -0.15 15.32 -3.12
CA SER A 118 0.05 16.06 -1.88
C SER A 118 1.52 16.42 -1.65
N ARG A 119 2.43 15.47 -1.90
CA ARG A 119 3.87 15.66 -1.75
C ARG A 119 4.40 16.78 -2.65
N ARG A 120 4.05 16.77 -3.94
CA ARG A 120 4.48 17.79 -4.90
C ARG A 120 3.88 19.15 -4.59
N ARG A 121 2.62 19.19 -4.16
CA ARG A 121 1.98 20.43 -3.73
C ARG A 121 2.70 21.04 -2.53
N GLN A 122 3.07 20.26 -1.53
CA GLN A 122 3.84 20.74 -0.38
C GLN A 122 5.22 21.29 -0.76
N LYS A 123 5.83 20.72 -1.82
CA LYS A 123 7.12 21.17 -2.35
C LYS A 123 6.99 22.28 -3.41
N GLU A 124 5.78 22.83 -3.59
CA GLU A 124 5.46 23.85 -4.60
C GLU A 124 5.90 23.47 -6.03
N GLN A 125 5.92 22.17 -6.32
CA GLN A 125 6.31 21.64 -7.62
C GLN A 125 5.08 21.55 -8.53
N SER A 126 5.20 22.03 -9.76
CA SER A 126 4.19 21.79 -10.79
C SER A 126 4.22 20.33 -11.23
N PHE A 127 3.05 19.77 -11.53
CA PHE A 127 2.93 18.40 -12.02
C PHE A 127 1.73 18.24 -12.94
N GLY A 128 1.82 17.25 -13.82
CA GLY A 128 0.76 16.84 -14.73
C GLY A 128 0.40 15.36 -14.57
N TRP A 129 -0.52 14.89 -15.41
CA TRP A 129 -0.94 13.49 -15.43
C TRP A 129 0.22 12.52 -15.66
N SER A 130 1.13 12.86 -16.58
CA SER A 130 2.30 12.04 -16.90
C SER A 130 3.19 11.81 -15.68
N ASP A 131 3.37 12.83 -14.86
CA ASP A 131 4.23 12.76 -13.68
C ASP A 131 3.65 11.80 -12.64
N ILE A 132 2.37 11.92 -12.35
CA ILE A 132 1.67 11.06 -11.39
C ILE A 132 1.65 9.61 -11.87
N LEU A 133 1.29 9.36 -13.13
CA LEU A 133 1.23 8.01 -13.69
C LEU A 133 2.64 7.37 -13.78
N THR A 134 3.66 8.15 -14.06
CA THR A 134 5.05 7.67 -14.09
C THR A 134 5.51 7.24 -12.71
N VAL A 135 5.23 8.03 -11.66
CA VAL A 135 5.55 7.65 -10.27
C VAL A 135 4.83 6.35 -9.89
N MET A 136 3.54 6.24 -10.18
CA MET A 136 2.77 5.01 -9.91
C MET A 136 3.39 3.78 -10.62
N ALA A 137 3.81 3.93 -11.87
CA ALA A 137 4.44 2.86 -12.64
C ALA A 137 5.81 2.45 -12.10
N HIS A 138 6.62 3.41 -11.64
CA HIS A 138 7.92 3.15 -11.02
C HIS A 138 7.79 2.49 -9.65
N GLN A 139 6.88 2.95 -8.81
CA GLN A 139 6.63 2.37 -7.49
C GLN A 139 6.14 0.91 -7.56
N ARG A 140 5.50 0.51 -8.66
CA ARG A 140 5.11 -0.90 -8.89
C ARG A 140 6.30 -1.87 -8.88
N LYS A 141 7.49 -1.42 -9.28
CA LYS A 141 8.70 -2.25 -9.38
C LYS A 141 9.54 -2.25 -8.10
N ARG A 142 9.15 -1.50 -7.10
CA ARG A 142 9.88 -1.32 -5.84
C ARG A 142 9.12 -1.96 -4.67
N GLU A 143 9.43 -1.50 -3.48
CA GLU A 143 8.91 -1.96 -2.19
C GLU A 143 7.38 -1.91 -2.08
N MET A 144 6.72 -0.98 -2.81
CA MET A 144 5.26 -0.90 -2.83
C MET A 144 4.59 -2.12 -3.47
N GLY A 145 5.28 -2.84 -4.37
CA GLY A 145 4.79 -4.11 -4.91
C GLY A 145 4.64 -5.18 -3.83
N TRP A 146 5.56 -5.23 -2.86
CA TRP A 146 5.48 -6.12 -1.71
C TRP A 146 4.31 -5.76 -0.79
N MET A 147 4.04 -4.47 -0.61
CA MET A 147 2.87 -4.02 0.15
C MET A 147 1.55 -4.43 -0.51
N ALA A 148 1.47 -4.41 -1.85
CA ALA A 148 0.32 -4.94 -2.58
C ALA A 148 0.14 -6.44 -2.31
N PHE A 149 1.23 -7.20 -2.28
CA PHE A 149 1.18 -8.63 -1.94
C PHE A 149 0.69 -8.86 -0.50
N VAL A 150 1.18 -8.10 0.49
CA VAL A 150 0.71 -8.18 1.89
C VAL A 150 -0.79 -7.87 1.98
N THR A 151 -1.23 -6.80 1.31
CA THR A 151 -2.65 -6.42 1.26
C THR A 151 -3.51 -7.53 0.65
N LEU A 152 -3.07 -8.10 -0.46
CA LEU A 152 -3.73 -9.21 -1.13
C LEU A 152 -3.78 -10.45 -0.24
N PHE A 153 -2.70 -10.78 0.45
CA PHE A 153 -2.63 -11.94 1.34
C PHE A 153 -3.64 -11.84 2.50
N ILE A 154 -3.73 -10.68 3.16
CA ILE A 154 -4.73 -10.42 4.21
C ILE A 154 -6.14 -10.50 3.64
N PHE A 155 -6.36 -9.96 2.45
CA PHE A 155 -7.63 -10.06 1.75
C PHE A 155 -8.02 -11.53 1.46
N TRP A 156 -7.07 -12.37 1.04
CA TRP A 156 -7.30 -13.80 0.84
C TRP A 156 -7.70 -14.51 2.13
N ILE A 157 -7.03 -14.21 3.25
CA ILE A 157 -7.43 -14.75 4.57
C ILE A 157 -8.88 -14.36 4.88
N TRP A 158 -9.23 -13.09 4.68
CA TRP A 158 -10.60 -12.60 4.90
C TRP A 158 -11.61 -13.32 3.98
N PHE A 159 -11.29 -13.50 2.71
CA PHE A 159 -12.15 -14.18 1.75
C PHE A 159 -12.42 -15.65 2.12
N TYR A 160 -11.36 -16.38 2.49
CA TYR A 160 -11.52 -17.76 2.95
C TYR A 160 -12.27 -17.86 4.27
N GLN A 161 -12.04 -16.98 5.20
CA GLN A 161 -12.78 -16.91 6.45
C GLN A 161 -14.27 -16.64 6.20
N PHE A 162 -14.60 -15.68 5.34
CA PHE A 162 -15.99 -15.40 4.95
C PHE A 162 -16.66 -16.64 4.33
N ARG A 163 -15.98 -17.30 3.40
CA ARG A 163 -16.47 -18.55 2.79
C ARG A 163 -16.67 -19.66 3.82
N THR A 164 -15.75 -19.81 4.75
CA THR A 164 -15.85 -20.82 5.83
C THR A 164 -17.08 -20.55 6.70
N LEU A 165 -17.32 -19.29 7.08
CA LEU A 165 -18.53 -18.94 7.85
C LEU A 165 -19.81 -19.20 7.08
N LEU A 166 -19.85 -18.93 5.78
CA LEU A 166 -20.99 -19.28 4.93
C LEU A 166 -21.31 -20.79 4.98
N VAL A 167 -20.27 -21.63 4.87
CA VAL A 167 -20.45 -23.07 4.86
C VAL A 167 -20.83 -23.60 6.24
N VAL A 168 -20.17 -23.14 7.30
CA VAL A 168 -20.31 -23.72 8.65
C VAL A 168 -21.57 -23.20 9.34
N ILE A 169 -21.87 -21.90 9.23
CA ILE A 169 -22.98 -21.28 9.96
C ILE A 169 -24.29 -21.33 9.13
N LEU A 170 -24.21 -20.92 7.87
CA LEU A 170 -25.38 -20.90 6.99
C LEU A 170 -25.58 -22.22 6.22
N GLN A 171 -24.80 -23.28 6.55
CA GLN A 171 -24.88 -24.63 6.03
C GLN A 171 -24.94 -24.73 4.51
N ASN A 172 -24.17 -23.86 3.86
CA ASN A 172 -24.10 -23.76 2.40
C ASN A 172 -25.51 -23.66 1.75
N SER A 173 -26.44 -23.01 2.45
CA SER A 173 -27.76 -22.73 1.89
C SER A 173 -27.56 -22.17 0.51
N ALA A 174 -27.96 -22.89 -0.51
CA ALA A 174 -27.82 -22.48 -1.90
C ALA A 174 -28.71 -21.26 -2.10
N PHE A 175 -28.13 -20.07 -1.84
CA PHE A 175 -28.82 -18.82 -2.13
C PHE A 175 -28.93 -18.71 -3.64
N SER A 176 -30.09 -19.01 -4.15
CA SER A 176 -30.41 -18.90 -5.59
C SER A 176 -30.56 -17.43 -6.00
N ASP A 177 -30.83 -16.55 -5.02
CA ASP A 177 -31.07 -15.14 -5.21
C ASP A 177 -30.56 -14.29 -4.04
N LEU A 178 -30.46 -13.00 -4.27
CA LEU A 178 -29.99 -12.02 -3.28
C LEU A 178 -31.01 -11.86 -2.14
N ASP A 179 -32.31 -11.96 -2.43
CA ASP A 179 -33.37 -11.74 -1.45
C ASP A 179 -33.37 -12.85 -0.38
N GLY A 180 -33.25 -14.10 -0.81
CA GLY A 180 -33.11 -15.25 0.11
C GLY A 180 -31.86 -15.13 0.99
N PHE A 181 -30.73 -14.67 0.43
CA PHE A 181 -29.52 -14.41 1.20
C PHE A 181 -29.74 -13.32 2.26
N LEU A 182 -30.28 -12.17 1.88
CA LEU A 182 -30.52 -11.05 2.80
C LEU A 182 -31.54 -11.44 3.89
N THR A 183 -32.60 -12.16 3.52
CA THR A 183 -33.59 -12.64 4.48
C THR A 183 -32.96 -13.58 5.50
N THR A 184 -32.12 -14.52 5.08
CA THR A 184 -31.42 -15.42 5.99
C THR A 184 -30.46 -14.66 6.90
N VAL A 185 -29.64 -13.78 6.34
CA VAL A 185 -28.62 -13.06 7.11
C VAL A 185 -29.22 -12.11 8.15
N PHE A 186 -30.32 -11.43 7.84
CA PHE A 186 -30.86 -10.40 8.74
C PHE A 186 -32.01 -10.88 9.62
N PHE A 187 -32.67 -11.98 9.29
CA PHE A 187 -33.90 -12.41 9.98
C PHE A 187 -33.82 -13.82 10.60
N THR A 188 -32.65 -14.48 10.58
CA THR A 188 -32.47 -15.78 11.26
C THR A 188 -31.40 -15.71 12.37
N PRO A 189 -31.46 -16.56 13.40
CA PRO A 189 -30.42 -16.64 14.44
C PRO A 189 -29.05 -16.99 13.88
N GLU A 190 -29.00 -17.90 12.90
CA GLU A 190 -27.76 -18.30 12.22
C GLU A 190 -27.14 -17.12 11.45
N GLY A 191 -28.00 -16.29 10.81
CA GLY A 191 -27.58 -15.07 10.15
C GLY A 191 -26.98 -14.03 11.11
N TRP A 192 -27.58 -13.86 12.29
CA TRP A 192 -27.02 -12.98 13.33
C TRP A 192 -25.68 -13.49 13.86
N LEU A 193 -25.54 -14.81 14.06
CA LEU A 193 -24.27 -15.41 14.44
C LEU A 193 -23.19 -15.20 13.36
N PHE A 194 -23.56 -15.41 12.10
CA PHE A 194 -22.70 -15.16 10.94
C PHE A 194 -22.23 -13.69 10.90
N LEU A 195 -23.14 -12.73 11.09
CA LEU A 195 -22.80 -11.30 11.13
C LEU A 195 -21.89 -10.98 12.31
N ALA A 196 -22.17 -11.49 13.50
CA ALA A 196 -21.39 -11.21 14.69
C ALA A 196 -19.94 -11.71 14.54
N ILE A 197 -19.75 -12.99 14.20
CA ILE A 197 -18.41 -13.57 14.01
C ILE A 197 -17.71 -12.93 12.81
N GLY A 198 -18.42 -12.78 11.68
CA GLY A 198 -17.88 -12.19 10.46
C GLY A 198 -17.39 -10.76 10.68
N THR A 199 -18.18 -9.94 11.41
CA THR A 199 -17.81 -8.56 11.74
C THR A 199 -16.62 -8.51 12.69
N CYS A 200 -16.59 -9.35 13.74
CA CYS A 200 -15.46 -9.40 14.68
C CYS A 200 -14.14 -9.77 13.98
N VAL A 201 -14.16 -10.84 13.19
CA VAL A 201 -12.93 -11.27 12.45
C VAL A 201 -12.57 -10.26 11.37
N GLY A 202 -13.56 -9.74 10.64
CA GLY A 202 -13.33 -8.69 9.64
C GLY A 202 -12.73 -7.42 10.25
N ALA A 203 -13.22 -6.99 11.41
CA ALA A 203 -12.69 -5.84 12.13
C ALA A 203 -11.23 -6.08 12.59
N LEU A 204 -10.93 -7.29 13.09
CA LEU A 204 -9.56 -7.67 13.48
C LEU A 204 -8.60 -7.63 12.29
N LEU A 205 -8.97 -8.26 11.18
CA LEU A 205 -8.13 -8.26 9.96
C LEU A 205 -7.97 -6.85 9.38
N SER A 206 -9.02 -6.03 9.42
CA SER A 206 -8.96 -4.63 9.01
C SER A 206 -8.05 -3.80 9.91
N ALA A 207 -8.08 -4.03 11.22
CA ALA A 207 -7.18 -3.36 12.17
C ALA A 207 -5.71 -3.75 11.94
N ILE A 208 -5.45 -5.04 11.65
CA ILE A 208 -4.10 -5.51 11.29
C ILE A 208 -3.65 -4.83 10.00
N LEU A 209 -4.45 -4.89 8.94
CA LEU A 209 -4.12 -4.26 7.65
C LEU A 209 -3.88 -2.75 7.80
N PHE A 210 -4.78 -2.05 8.48
CA PHE A 210 -4.63 -0.63 8.78
C PHE A 210 -3.31 -0.33 9.50
N SER A 211 -2.99 -1.09 10.55
CA SER A 211 -1.78 -0.89 11.35
C SER A 211 -0.50 -1.10 10.53
N LEU A 212 -0.53 -2.01 9.57
CA LEU A 212 0.61 -2.27 8.68
C LEU A 212 0.74 -1.24 7.56
N THR A 213 -0.37 -0.63 7.09
CA THR A 213 -0.39 0.11 5.83
C THR A 213 -0.54 1.62 5.97
N VAL A 214 -1.18 2.11 7.02
CA VAL A 214 -1.60 3.52 7.14
C VAL A 214 -0.44 4.52 7.09
N VAL A 215 0.72 4.18 7.64
CA VAL A 215 1.93 5.01 7.61
C VAL A 215 2.96 4.46 6.62
N SER A 216 3.04 3.13 6.46
CA SER A 216 4.04 2.52 5.58
C SER A 216 3.85 2.89 4.11
N MET A 217 2.61 2.95 3.62
CA MET A 217 2.32 3.30 2.22
C MET A 217 2.85 4.69 1.83
N PRO A 218 2.47 5.79 2.52
CA PRO A 218 3.04 7.09 2.21
C PRO A 218 4.54 7.18 2.49
N MET A 219 5.06 6.44 3.48
CA MET A 219 6.48 6.41 3.80
C MET A 219 7.33 5.78 2.68
N LEU A 220 6.87 4.69 2.07
CA LEU A 220 7.56 4.05 0.93
C LEU A 220 7.63 4.94 -0.31
N LEU A 221 6.71 5.89 -0.44
CA LEU A 221 6.75 6.89 -1.49
C LEU A 221 7.74 8.01 -1.19
N ASP A 222 7.82 8.41 0.08
CA ASP A 222 8.58 9.58 0.53
C ASP A 222 10.06 9.28 0.82
N ARG A 223 10.36 8.04 1.22
CA ARG A 223 11.68 7.63 1.72
C ARG A 223 12.18 6.38 1.01
N ASP A 224 13.50 6.28 0.92
CA ASP A 224 14.17 5.07 0.42
C ASP A 224 14.39 4.09 1.59
N ILE A 225 13.34 3.34 1.90
CA ILE A 225 13.27 2.37 3.01
C ILE A 225 12.64 1.07 2.50
N ASP A 226 13.04 -0.05 3.04
CA ASP A 226 12.45 -1.34 2.74
C ASP A 226 11.03 -1.48 3.33
N PHE A 227 10.22 -2.35 2.71
CA PHE A 227 8.80 -2.50 3.09
C PHE A 227 8.61 -3.04 4.51
N VAL A 228 9.54 -3.88 5.02
CA VAL A 228 9.44 -4.44 6.38
C VAL A 228 9.66 -3.36 7.41
N SER A 229 10.71 -2.55 7.25
CA SER A 229 11.01 -1.41 8.12
C SER A 229 9.88 -0.37 8.09
N ALA A 230 9.28 -0.14 6.92
CA ALA A 230 8.11 0.74 6.79
C ALA A 230 6.89 0.18 7.56
N MET A 231 6.59 -1.11 7.43
CA MET A 231 5.51 -1.77 8.19
C MET A 231 5.74 -1.74 9.70
N LEU A 232 6.96 -2.02 10.16
CA LEU A 232 7.31 -1.96 11.58
C LEU A 232 7.17 -0.55 12.12
N THR A 233 7.55 0.46 11.34
CA THR A 233 7.36 1.87 11.73
C THR A 233 5.86 2.22 11.79
N SER A 234 5.06 1.78 10.83
CA SER A 234 3.60 1.98 10.84
C SER A 234 2.96 1.33 12.08
N LEU A 235 3.34 0.09 12.39
CA LEU A 235 2.86 -0.61 13.59
C LEU A 235 3.27 0.14 14.87
N ARG A 236 4.49 0.69 14.93
CA ARG A 236 4.95 1.50 16.06
C ARG A 236 4.14 2.79 16.20
N VAL A 237 3.90 3.53 15.11
CA VAL A 237 3.05 4.73 15.13
C VAL A 237 1.66 4.41 15.67
N VAL A 238 1.03 3.34 15.19
CA VAL A 238 -0.30 2.93 15.66
C VAL A 238 -0.28 2.51 17.13
N SER A 239 0.72 1.73 17.54
CA SER A 239 0.84 1.23 18.92
C SER A 239 1.15 2.34 19.93
N GLU A 240 1.92 3.35 19.55
CA GLU A 240 2.24 4.49 20.38
C GLU A 240 1.14 5.57 20.43
N ASN A 241 0.27 5.62 19.42
CA ASN A 241 -0.81 6.59 19.26
C ASN A 241 -2.20 5.93 19.17
N LYS A 242 -2.44 4.86 19.95
CA LYS A 242 -3.63 3.97 19.83
C LYS A 242 -4.96 4.73 19.70
N THR A 243 -5.22 5.67 20.60
CA THR A 243 -6.49 6.39 20.64
C THR A 243 -6.70 7.23 19.36
N VAL A 244 -5.68 7.98 18.96
CA VAL A 244 -5.76 8.86 17.80
C VAL A 244 -5.88 8.03 16.52
N MET A 245 -5.11 6.95 16.40
CA MET A 245 -5.13 6.08 15.23
C MET A 245 -6.42 5.26 15.16
N LEU A 246 -7.00 4.85 16.29
CA LEU A 246 -8.32 4.22 16.33
C LEU A 246 -9.42 5.18 15.87
N VAL A 247 -9.38 6.43 16.32
CA VAL A 247 -10.32 7.48 15.86
C VAL A 247 -10.16 7.68 14.34
N TRP A 248 -8.93 7.73 13.83
CA TRP A 248 -8.68 7.86 12.41
C TRP A 248 -9.20 6.65 11.61
N ALA A 249 -8.97 5.43 12.09
CA ALA A 249 -9.51 4.21 11.49
C ALA A 249 -11.05 4.22 11.47
N ALA A 250 -11.70 4.67 12.55
CA ALA A 250 -13.15 4.80 12.63
C ALA A 250 -13.67 5.85 11.62
N ILE A 251 -13.02 7.00 11.50
CA ILE A 251 -13.38 8.04 10.49
C ILE A 251 -13.30 7.45 9.08
N ILE A 252 -12.20 6.77 8.74
CA ILE A 252 -12.06 6.12 7.42
C ILE A 252 -13.20 5.13 7.21
N SER A 253 -13.43 4.21 8.15
CA SER A 253 -14.41 3.13 8.00
C SER A 253 -15.83 3.68 7.83
N ILE A 254 -16.25 4.60 8.71
CA ILE A 254 -17.58 5.19 8.66
C ILE A 254 -17.78 5.99 7.36
N THR A 255 -16.80 6.82 7.01
CA THR A 255 -16.89 7.63 5.80
C THR A 255 -16.94 6.77 4.53
N MET A 256 -16.16 5.69 4.48
CA MET A 256 -16.17 4.75 3.35
C MET A 256 -17.54 4.03 3.24
N ILE A 257 -18.09 3.54 4.35
CA ILE A 257 -19.41 2.89 4.36
C ILE A 257 -20.50 3.88 3.90
N LEU A 258 -20.55 5.09 4.46
CA LEU A 258 -21.50 6.10 4.07
C LEU A 258 -21.39 6.49 2.58
N SER A 259 -20.17 6.48 2.05
CA SER A 259 -19.90 6.79 0.64
C SER A 259 -20.40 5.74 -0.34
N MET A 260 -20.61 4.51 0.12
CA MET A 260 -21.17 3.42 -0.68
C MET A 260 -22.69 3.52 -0.80
N VAL A 261 -23.38 4.15 0.16
CA VAL A 261 -24.86 4.27 0.18
C VAL A 261 -25.41 4.89 -1.10
N PRO A 262 -24.90 6.03 -1.60
CA PRO A 262 -25.35 6.60 -2.88
C PRO A 262 -24.71 5.88 -4.08
N ALA A 263 -24.88 4.56 -4.18
CA ALA A 263 -24.34 3.75 -5.28
C ALA A 263 -22.82 3.99 -5.53
N PHE A 264 -22.02 4.02 -4.48
CA PHE A 264 -20.57 4.26 -4.52
C PHE A 264 -20.15 5.67 -4.99
N LEU A 265 -21.06 6.54 -5.40
CA LEU A 265 -20.72 7.88 -5.91
C LEU A 265 -20.00 8.74 -4.86
N GLY A 266 -20.27 8.53 -3.57
CA GLY A 266 -19.56 9.22 -2.50
C GLY A 266 -18.03 8.98 -2.54
N LEU A 267 -17.57 7.84 -3.04
CA LEU A 267 -16.14 7.51 -3.15
C LEU A 267 -15.36 8.47 -4.06
N VAL A 268 -16.04 9.11 -5.02
CA VAL A 268 -15.41 10.08 -5.94
C VAL A 268 -14.76 11.23 -5.18
N VAL A 269 -15.31 11.60 -4.03
CA VAL A 269 -14.80 12.69 -3.18
C VAL A 269 -14.10 12.15 -1.95
N THR A 270 -14.73 11.20 -1.26
CA THR A 270 -14.24 10.78 0.06
C THR A 270 -12.94 10.00 -0.01
N LEU A 271 -12.77 9.12 -1.00
CA LEU A 271 -11.54 8.33 -1.14
C LEU A 271 -10.30 9.22 -1.38
N PRO A 272 -10.31 10.17 -2.35
CA PRO A 272 -9.17 11.06 -2.50
C PRO A 272 -8.93 11.96 -1.29
N VAL A 273 -9.97 12.49 -0.67
CA VAL A 273 -9.82 13.31 0.56
C VAL A 273 -9.16 12.52 1.68
N LEU A 274 -9.58 11.28 1.91
CA LEU A 274 -8.96 10.39 2.91
C LEU A 274 -7.51 10.03 2.54
N GLY A 275 -7.22 9.84 1.26
CA GLY A 275 -5.85 9.60 0.77
C GLY A 275 -4.94 10.80 1.07
N HIS A 276 -5.31 11.98 0.62
CA HIS A 276 -4.56 13.22 0.90
C HIS A 276 -4.40 13.44 2.41
N THR A 277 -5.46 13.23 3.20
CA THR A 277 -5.41 13.34 4.67
C THR A 277 -4.41 12.36 5.29
N THR A 278 -4.38 11.12 4.81
CA THR A 278 -3.44 10.10 5.30
C THR A 278 -1.99 10.51 5.04
N TRP A 279 -1.70 11.14 3.89
CA TRP A 279 -0.39 11.72 3.62
C TRP A 279 0.01 12.76 4.67
N HIS A 280 -0.86 13.74 4.95
CA HIS A 280 -0.58 14.79 5.93
C HIS A 280 -0.46 14.24 7.36
N LEU A 281 -1.24 13.21 7.70
CA LEU A 281 -1.14 12.55 8.99
C LEU A 281 0.19 11.79 9.15
N TYR A 282 0.64 11.10 8.09
CA TYR A 282 1.95 10.47 8.04
C TYR A 282 3.07 11.48 8.30
N GLN A 283 3.06 12.62 7.64
CA GLN A 283 4.06 13.69 7.81
C GLN A 283 4.15 14.20 9.26
N ARG A 284 3.05 14.18 10.01
CA ARG A 284 3.02 14.56 11.43
C ARG A 284 3.47 13.41 12.33
N ALA A 285 3.15 12.17 11.95
CA ALA A 285 3.44 10.97 12.74
C ALA A 285 4.92 10.60 12.75
N VAL A 286 5.68 10.97 11.71
CA VAL A 286 7.08 10.56 11.54
C VAL A 286 7.95 11.79 11.30
N THR A 287 9.00 11.96 12.13
CA THR A 287 9.93 13.09 11.99
C THR A 287 10.54 13.10 10.59
N PRO A 288 10.64 14.28 9.94
CA PRO A 288 11.40 14.42 8.69
C PRO A 288 12.82 13.88 8.82
N LEU A 289 13.38 13.39 7.72
CA LEU A 289 14.83 13.13 7.69
C LEU A 289 15.52 14.49 7.82
N GLU A 290 16.44 14.61 8.76
CA GLU A 290 17.37 15.75 8.77
C GLU A 290 18.29 15.57 7.55
N ASP A 291 18.23 16.55 6.63
CA ASP A 291 19.09 16.62 5.43
C ASP A 291 20.56 16.84 5.80
#